data_548a69d2a52264060b5446ce12e77d20
#
_entry.id   548a69d2a52264060b5446ce12e77d20
#
_cell.length_a   1.000
_cell.length_b   1.000
_cell.length_c   1.000
_cell.angle_alpha   90.00
_cell.angle_beta   90.00
_cell.angle_gamma   90.00
#
_symmetry.space_group_name_H-M   'P 1'
#
loop_
_entity.id
_entity.type
_entity.pdbx_description
1 polymer ?
#
loop_
_entity_poly.entity_id
_entity_poly.type
_entity_poly.pdbx_seq_one_letter_code
_entity_poly.pdbx_strand_id
1 'polypeptide(L)'
;MNHITVTKIQKELPIFTIDLSDHIEELELAKQGIFEEYQKNPISIESNVKAHFVSNWATHMINPNFEPLAKLIVSCAEFVSKDYFTRELKFRIHNMWGMLYDENDYTIKHNHYPSTFACAIYIDVEDNSAPIIFENDITIYPKKATMVLFPAILNHEVPKTSGRRIVISANIDIVGD
;
A
#
# COMPACT_ATOMS: atom_id res chain seq x y z
N MET A 1 -31.29 18.98 23.42
CA MET A 1 -30.27 18.03 22.88
C MET A 1 -31.03 16.88 22.26
N ASN A 2 -30.75 16.56 21.01
CA ASN A 2 -31.33 15.38 20.38
C ASN A 2 -30.71 14.12 21.00
N HIS A 3 -31.54 13.15 21.39
CA HIS A 3 -31.07 11.88 21.90
C HIS A 3 -30.52 11.05 20.71
N ILE A 4 -29.21 10.72 20.75
CA ILE A 4 -28.57 9.85 19.76
C ILE A 4 -28.44 8.47 20.37
N THR A 5 -29.02 7.47 19.73
CA THR A 5 -28.81 6.07 20.08
C THR A 5 -27.79 5.47 19.12
N VAL A 6 -26.78 4.79 19.65
CA VAL A 6 -25.71 4.15 18.87
C VAL A 6 -25.90 2.64 18.91
N THR A 7 -26.11 2.03 17.75
CA THR A 7 -26.09 0.58 17.58
C THR A 7 -24.80 0.18 16.87
N LYS A 8 -24.02 -0.74 17.45
CA LYS A 8 -22.79 -1.25 16.86
C LYS A 8 -23.04 -2.60 16.19
N ILE A 9 -22.48 -2.80 15.00
CA ILE A 9 -22.43 -4.09 14.32
C ILE A 9 -20.96 -4.51 14.19
N GLN A 10 -20.71 -5.81 14.30
CA GLN A 10 -19.39 -6.38 14.02
C GLN A 10 -19.41 -6.98 12.62
N LYS A 11 -18.37 -6.71 11.83
CA LYS A 11 -18.21 -7.23 10.47
C LYS A 11 -16.73 -7.63 10.27
N GLU A 12 -16.53 -8.76 9.61
CA GLU A 12 -15.20 -9.16 9.14
C GLU A 12 -14.81 -8.36 7.91
N LEU A 13 -13.58 -7.89 7.87
CA LEU A 13 -12.98 -7.19 6.74
C LEU A 13 -11.79 -8.01 6.21
N PRO A 14 -11.75 -8.34 4.91
CA PRO A 14 -10.69 -9.15 4.35
C PRO A 14 -9.39 -8.36 4.17
N ILE A 15 -8.26 -9.04 4.34
CA ILE A 15 -6.94 -8.59 3.91
C ILE A 15 -6.46 -9.62 2.90
N PHE A 16 -6.10 -9.17 1.70
CA PHE A 16 -5.67 -10.03 0.60
C PHE A 16 -4.15 -10.02 0.49
N THR A 17 -3.54 -11.19 0.49
CA THR A 17 -2.13 -11.35 0.12
C THR A 17 -2.07 -11.96 -1.28
N ILE A 18 -1.51 -11.22 -2.22
CA ILE A 18 -1.50 -11.53 -3.65
C ILE A 18 -0.05 -11.77 -4.07
N ASP A 19 0.21 -12.93 -4.68
CA ASP A 19 1.51 -13.26 -5.26
C ASP A 19 1.67 -12.53 -6.60
N LEU A 20 2.75 -11.80 -6.75
CA LEU A 20 3.13 -11.05 -7.96
C LEU A 20 4.38 -11.62 -8.62
N SER A 21 4.74 -12.88 -8.34
CA SER A 21 5.95 -13.51 -8.90
C SER A 21 5.94 -13.61 -10.43
N ASP A 22 4.77 -13.61 -11.05
CA ASP A 22 4.63 -13.60 -12.52
C ASP A 22 4.71 -12.16 -13.12
N HIS A 23 4.89 -11.13 -12.28
CA HIS A 23 4.90 -9.71 -12.65
C HIS A 23 6.24 -9.03 -12.29
N ILE A 24 7.33 -9.75 -12.43
CA ILE A 24 8.68 -9.26 -12.03
C ILE A 24 9.09 -8.04 -12.87
N GLU A 25 8.71 -7.97 -14.14
CA GLU A 25 9.06 -6.85 -15.03
C GLU A 25 8.42 -5.53 -14.52
N GLU A 26 7.15 -5.56 -14.14
CA GLU A 26 6.45 -4.40 -13.59
C GLU A 26 7.05 -3.96 -12.24
N LEU A 27 7.46 -4.93 -11.41
CA LEU A 27 8.10 -4.66 -10.13
C LEU A 27 9.48 -4.02 -10.31
N GLU A 28 10.31 -4.53 -11.22
CA GLU A 28 11.65 -3.98 -11.50
C GLU A 28 11.57 -2.59 -12.14
N LEU A 29 10.61 -2.33 -13.05
CA LEU A 29 10.37 -0.99 -13.58
C LEU A 29 10.01 -0.01 -12.46
N ALA A 30 9.09 -0.38 -11.60
CA ALA A 30 8.67 0.46 -10.49
C ALA A 30 9.82 0.69 -9.48
N LYS A 31 10.66 -0.32 -9.23
CA LYS A 31 11.89 -0.20 -8.44
C LYS A 31 12.86 0.82 -9.05
N GLN A 32 13.11 0.71 -10.36
CA GLN A 32 13.90 1.70 -11.08
C GLN A 32 13.34 3.11 -10.90
N GLY A 33 12.01 3.26 -11.04
CA GLY A 33 11.34 4.54 -10.84
C GLY A 33 11.55 5.14 -9.45
N ILE A 34 11.57 4.31 -8.37
CA ILE A 34 11.88 4.78 -7.01
C ILE A 34 13.31 5.36 -6.95
N PHE A 35 14.28 4.65 -7.51
CA PHE A 35 15.68 5.13 -7.50
C PHE A 35 15.86 6.38 -8.35
N GLU A 36 15.16 6.52 -9.48
CA GLU A 36 15.17 7.75 -10.28
C GLU A 36 14.64 8.94 -9.48
N GLU A 37 13.53 8.76 -8.74
CA GLU A 37 12.99 9.82 -7.89
C GLU A 37 13.94 10.17 -6.74
N TYR A 38 14.57 9.18 -6.12
CA TYR A 38 15.58 9.39 -5.09
C TYR A 38 16.81 10.17 -5.61
N GLN A 39 17.27 9.84 -6.82
CA GLN A 39 18.39 10.55 -7.45
C GLN A 39 18.05 12.00 -7.82
N LYS A 40 16.81 12.26 -8.26
CA LYS A 40 16.33 13.62 -8.58
C LYS A 40 16.20 14.48 -7.33
N ASN A 41 15.67 13.92 -6.28
CA ASN A 41 15.46 14.60 -5.00
C ASN A 41 15.45 13.60 -3.83
N PRO A 42 16.56 13.47 -3.08
CA PRO A 42 16.65 12.53 -1.97
C PRO A 42 15.89 12.97 -0.71
N ILE A 43 15.23 14.13 -0.73
CA ILE A 43 14.47 14.63 0.42
C ILE A 43 13.12 13.90 0.45
N SER A 44 12.91 13.13 1.52
CA SER A 44 11.63 12.47 1.78
C SER A 44 10.50 13.49 1.99
N ILE A 45 9.33 13.18 1.47
CA ILE A 45 8.13 13.90 1.89
C ILE A 45 7.81 13.60 3.35
N GLU A 46 7.30 14.59 4.07
CA GLU A 46 6.84 14.38 5.45
C GLU A 46 5.54 13.55 5.46
N SER A 47 5.54 12.46 6.25
CA SER A 47 4.42 11.52 6.30
C SER A 47 4.42 10.69 7.59
N ASN A 48 3.45 9.79 7.72
CA ASN A 48 3.42 8.76 8.77
C ASN A 48 4.56 7.73 8.62
N VAL A 49 5.12 7.62 7.42
CA VAL A 49 6.26 6.76 7.12
C VAL A 49 7.54 7.48 7.53
N LYS A 50 8.32 6.86 8.40
CA LYS A 50 9.62 7.32 8.86
C LYS A 50 10.67 6.40 8.24
N ALA A 51 10.88 6.55 6.94
CA ALA A 51 11.80 5.76 6.12
C ALA A 51 12.92 6.65 5.59
N HIS A 52 14.04 6.02 5.21
CA HIS A 52 15.18 6.67 4.57
C HIS A 52 14.75 7.54 3.39
N PHE A 53 13.82 7.03 2.56
CA PHE A 53 13.23 7.79 1.47
C PHE A 53 11.75 7.47 1.27
N VAL A 54 10.96 8.52 1.01
CA VAL A 54 9.55 8.44 0.60
C VAL A 54 9.38 9.38 -0.59
N SER A 55 8.98 8.85 -1.74
CA SER A 55 8.75 9.62 -2.95
C SER A 55 7.44 10.43 -2.88
N ASN A 56 7.19 11.28 -3.88
CA ASN A 56 5.96 12.06 -3.98
C ASN A 56 4.72 11.15 -4.02
N TRP A 57 3.61 11.59 -3.41
CA TRP A 57 2.33 10.88 -3.41
C TRP A 57 1.73 10.62 -4.82
N ALA A 58 2.13 11.44 -5.79
CA ALA A 58 1.69 11.33 -7.18
C ALA A 58 2.77 10.76 -8.10
N THR A 59 3.71 9.97 -7.58
CA THR A 59 4.85 9.44 -8.36
C THR A 59 4.38 8.69 -9.62
N HIS A 60 3.27 7.94 -9.55
CA HIS A 60 2.69 7.25 -10.71
C HIS A 60 2.23 8.17 -11.85
N MET A 61 2.01 9.45 -11.58
CA MET A 61 1.62 10.44 -12.61
C MET A 61 2.83 11.14 -13.26
N ILE A 62 3.98 11.13 -12.59
CA ILE A 62 5.17 11.87 -13.01
C ILE A 62 6.31 10.96 -13.45
N ASN A 63 6.28 9.69 -13.07
CA ASN A 63 7.28 8.70 -13.47
C ASN A 63 6.62 7.51 -14.18
N PRO A 64 6.84 7.34 -15.50
CA PRO A 64 6.17 6.33 -16.31
C PRO A 64 6.50 4.89 -15.88
N ASN A 65 7.59 4.67 -15.16
CA ASN A 65 7.98 3.35 -14.66
C ASN A 65 6.98 2.78 -13.63
N PHE A 66 6.11 3.62 -13.08
CA PHE A 66 5.04 3.20 -12.17
C PHE A 66 3.76 2.75 -12.88
N GLU A 67 3.57 3.13 -14.15
CA GLU A 67 2.32 2.89 -14.87
C GLU A 67 1.94 1.40 -15.01
N PRO A 68 2.86 0.47 -15.37
CA PRO A 68 2.51 -0.94 -15.47
C PRO A 68 2.02 -1.51 -14.15
N LEU A 69 2.72 -1.21 -13.05
CA LEU A 69 2.33 -1.66 -11.72
C LEU A 69 1.02 -1.02 -11.26
N ALA A 70 0.76 0.25 -11.58
CA ALA A 70 -0.50 0.91 -11.27
C ALA A 70 -1.71 0.21 -11.94
N LYS A 71 -1.57 -0.20 -13.21
CA LYS A 71 -2.59 -0.98 -13.92
C LYS A 71 -2.83 -2.35 -13.27
N LEU A 72 -1.76 -3.02 -12.84
CA LEU A 72 -1.85 -4.31 -12.14
C LEU A 72 -2.60 -4.17 -10.80
N ILE A 73 -2.29 -3.13 -10.00
CA ILE A 73 -2.98 -2.84 -8.74
C ILE A 73 -4.48 -2.68 -8.96
N VAL A 74 -4.88 -1.88 -9.97
CA VAL A 74 -6.29 -1.67 -10.30
C VAL A 74 -6.96 -2.99 -10.68
N SER A 75 -6.33 -3.80 -11.52
CA SER A 75 -6.85 -5.12 -11.92
C SER A 75 -7.05 -6.05 -10.71
N CYS A 76 -6.10 -6.05 -9.77
CA CYS A 76 -6.22 -6.82 -8.54
C CYS A 76 -7.38 -6.32 -7.67
N ALA A 77 -7.54 -5.01 -7.50
CA ALA A 77 -8.66 -4.42 -6.74
C ALA A 77 -10.01 -4.76 -7.38
N GLU A 78 -10.13 -4.68 -8.71
CA GLU A 78 -11.33 -5.08 -9.45
C GLU A 78 -11.63 -6.57 -9.27
N PHE A 79 -10.60 -7.41 -9.30
CA PHE A 79 -10.76 -8.86 -9.13
C PHE A 79 -11.28 -9.23 -7.73
N VAL A 80 -10.60 -8.77 -6.67
CA VAL A 80 -10.99 -9.12 -5.29
C VAL A 80 -12.31 -8.49 -4.87
N SER A 81 -12.71 -7.38 -5.49
CA SER A 81 -13.96 -6.69 -5.16
C SER A 81 -15.21 -7.47 -5.56
N LYS A 82 -15.11 -8.38 -6.54
CA LYS A 82 -16.26 -9.14 -7.08
C LYS A 82 -16.99 -9.96 -6.02
N ASP A 83 -16.24 -10.46 -5.02
CA ASP A 83 -16.82 -11.29 -3.96
C ASP A 83 -17.48 -10.48 -2.84
N TYR A 84 -17.28 -9.16 -2.81
CA TYR A 84 -17.71 -8.29 -1.72
C TYR A 84 -18.77 -7.25 -2.11
N PHE A 85 -18.92 -6.99 -3.41
CA PHE A 85 -19.87 -6.02 -3.92
C PHE A 85 -20.89 -6.68 -4.85
N THR A 86 -22.11 -6.22 -4.79
CA THR A 86 -23.23 -6.76 -5.59
C THR A 86 -23.21 -6.31 -7.06
N ARG A 87 -22.28 -5.43 -7.42
CA ARG A 87 -22.08 -4.94 -8.81
C ARG A 87 -20.59 -4.88 -9.12
N GLU A 88 -20.26 -4.90 -10.40
CA GLU A 88 -18.89 -4.60 -10.84
C GLU A 88 -18.55 -3.15 -10.49
N LEU A 89 -17.40 -2.96 -9.87
CA LEU A 89 -16.85 -1.65 -9.54
C LEU A 89 -15.61 -1.41 -10.40
N LYS A 90 -15.43 -0.16 -10.79
CA LYS A 90 -14.20 0.33 -11.42
C LYS A 90 -13.38 1.11 -10.40
N PHE A 91 -12.07 0.95 -10.48
CA PHE A 91 -11.14 1.58 -9.57
C PHE A 91 -10.12 2.44 -10.31
N ARG A 92 -9.54 3.37 -9.57
CA ARG A 92 -8.40 4.18 -10.00
C ARG A 92 -7.41 4.31 -8.86
N ILE A 93 -6.15 4.54 -9.21
CA ILE A 93 -5.16 4.98 -8.23
C ILE A 93 -5.41 6.45 -7.88
N HIS A 94 -5.56 6.74 -6.60
CA HIS A 94 -5.62 8.10 -6.08
C HIS A 94 -4.22 8.65 -5.82
N ASN A 95 -3.43 7.89 -5.06
CA ASN A 95 -2.02 8.17 -4.78
C ASN A 95 -1.22 6.87 -4.92
N MET A 96 0.05 7.00 -5.33
CA MET A 96 1.00 5.88 -5.36
C MET A 96 2.41 6.42 -5.20
N TRP A 97 3.14 5.84 -4.27
CA TRP A 97 4.48 6.28 -3.89
C TRP A 97 5.39 5.11 -3.56
N GLY A 98 6.70 5.32 -3.71
CA GLY A 98 7.74 4.37 -3.37
C GLY A 98 8.46 4.73 -2.08
N MET A 99 8.96 3.73 -1.39
CA MET A 99 9.67 3.88 -0.12
C MET A 99 10.92 3.01 -0.09
N LEU A 100 12.02 3.58 0.42
CA LEU A 100 13.23 2.85 0.77
C LEU A 100 13.33 2.84 2.30
N TYR A 101 13.26 1.66 2.89
CA TYR A 101 13.44 1.47 4.32
C TYR A 101 14.84 0.98 4.62
N ASP A 102 15.49 1.63 5.57
CA ASP A 102 16.71 1.20 6.21
C ASP A 102 16.45 0.67 7.63
N GLU A 103 17.50 0.22 8.30
CA GLU A 103 17.43 -0.23 9.69
C GLU A 103 16.87 0.87 10.61
N ASN A 104 16.00 0.49 11.53
CA ASN A 104 15.26 1.35 12.47
C ASN A 104 14.16 2.23 11.86
N ASP A 105 13.93 2.17 10.55
CA ASP A 105 12.80 2.82 9.92
C ASP A 105 11.47 2.15 10.33
N TYR A 106 10.39 2.93 10.34
CA TYR A 106 9.08 2.49 10.81
C TYR A 106 7.94 3.27 10.19
N THR A 107 6.71 2.81 10.41
CA THR A 107 5.50 3.55 10.03
C THR A 107 4.58 3.69 11.22
N ILE A 108 4.19 4.93 11.52
CA ILE A 108 3.27 5.26 12.62
C ILE A 108 1.87 4.71 12.29
N LYS A 109 1.16 4.24 13.31
CA LYS A 109 -0.21 3.73 13.17
C LYS A 109 -1.14 4.75 12.51
N HIS A 110 -1.76 4.35 11.40
CA HIS A 110 -2.65 5.19 10.60
C HIS A 110 -3.60 4.34 9.76
N ASN A 111 -4.50 4.99 9.03
CA ASN A 111 -5.34 4.40 7.98
C ASN A 111 -5.35 5.30 6.74
N HIS A 112 -6.03 4.86 5.70
CA HIS A 112 -6.11 5.57 4.42
C HIS A 112 -7.52 6.07 4.08
N TYR A 113 -8.42 6.16 5.08
CA TYR A 113 -9.74 6.73 4.85
C TYR A 113 -9.61 8.16 4.24
N PRO A 114 -10.38 8.57 3.22
CA PRO A 114 -11.61 7.94 2.72
C PRO A 114 -11.44 7.01 1.50
N SER A 115 -10.23 6.62 1.11
CA SER A 115 -10.06 5.67 0.01
C SER A 115 -10.80 4.34 0.26
N THR A 116 -11.05 3.58 -0.79
CA THR A 116 -11.73 2.28 -0.69
C THR A 116 -10.78 1.19 -0.25
N PHE A 117 -9.66 1.08 -0.93
CA PHE A 117 -8.58 0.17 -0.60
C PHE A 117 -7.25 0.92 -0.45
N ALA A 118 -6.33 0.28 0.24
CA ALA A 118 -4.91 0.62 0.20
C ALA A 118 -4.10 -0.65 0.00
N CYS A 119 -2.88 -0.52 -0.50
CA CYS A 119 -1.98 -1.65 -0.63
C CYS A 119 -0.55 -1.31 -0.23
N ALA A 120 0.20 -2.36 0.13
CA ALA A 120 1.65 -2.36 0.25
C ALA A 120 2.23 -3.48 -0.62
N ILE A 121 3.14 -3.14 -1.53
CA ILE A 121 3.78 -4.06 -2.46
C ILE A 121 5.25 -4.17 -2.07
N TYR A 122 5.70 -5.36 -1.76
CA TYR A 122 7.06 -5.66 -1.35
C TYR A 122 7.89 -6.05 -2.57
N ILE A 123 8.68 -5.09 -3.09
CA ILE A 123 9.53 -5.30 -4.27
C ILE A 123 10.80 -6.06 -3.90
N ASP A 124 11.50 -5.58 -2.87
CA ASP A 124 12.65 -6.25 -2.29
C ASP A 124 12.53 -6.26 -0.77
N VAL A 125 12.96 -7.36 -0.14
CA VAL A 125 12.83 -7.59 1.29
C VAL A 125 14.05 -8.36 1.77
N GLU A 126 14.78 -7.81 2.73
CA GLU A 126 15.80 -8.55 3.49
C GLU A 126 15.14 -9.40 4.59
N ASP A 127 15.80 -10.48 4.96
CA ASP A 127 15.44 -11.23 6.18
C ASP A 127 15.36 -10.26 7.37
N ASN A 128 14.54 -10.48 8.33
CA ASN A 128 14.32 -9.59 9.48
C ASN A 128 13.61 -8.24 9.16
N SER A 129 13.07 -8.05 7.97
CA SER A 129 12.19 -6.92 7.70
C SER A 129 10.92 -7.00 8.55
N ALA A 130 10.56 -5.88 9.18
CA ALA A 130 9.41 -5.82 10.09
C ALA A 130 8.09 -6.09 9.36
N PRO A 131 7.13 -6.76 10.01
CA PRO A 131 5.80 -7.00 9.44
C PRO A 131 4.95 -5.73 9.40
N ILE A 132 3.90 -5.75 8.60
CA ILE A 132 2.76 -4.85 8.76
C ILE A 132 1.81 -5.45 9.80
N ILE A 133 1.38 -4.62 10.76
CA ILE A 133 0.50 -5.02 11.85
C ILE A 133 -0.80 -4.24 11.72
N PHE A 134 -1.90 -4.95 11.56
CA PHE A 134 -3.25 -4.39 11.51
C PHE A 134 -3.93 -4.43 12.88
N GLU A 135 -5.13 -3.84 12.94
CA GLU A 135 -6.01 -3.90 14.11
C GLU A 135 -6.09 -5.29 14.73
N ASN A 136 -6.17 -5.35 16.06
CA ASN A 136 -6.22 -6.61 16.79
C ASN A 136 -5.00 -7.53 16.57
N ASP A 137 -3.83 -6.94 16.34
CA ASP A 137 -2.53 -7.62 16.24
C ASP A 137 -2.43 -8.64 15.07
N ILE A 138 -3.22 -8.44 14.00
CA ILE A 138 -3.06 -9.26 12.79
C ILE A 138 -1.76 -8.87 12.10
N THR A 139 -0.83 -9.78 12.09
CA THR A 139 0.54 -9.58 11.60
C THR A 139 0.75 -10.27 10.26
N ILE A 140 1.23 -9.51 9.25
CA ILE A 140 1.59 -10.06 7.94
C ILE A 140 3.07 -9.73 7.69
N TYR A 141 3.88 -10.79 7.56
CA TYR A 141 5.30 -10.64 7.26
C TYR A 141 5.52 -10.31 5.80
N PRO A 142 6.43 -9.38 5.49
CA PRO A 142 6.74 -9.02 4.12
C PRO A 142 7.41 -10.19 3.40
N LYS A 143 7.00 -10.41 2.16
CA LYS A 143 7.61 -11.37 1.25
C LYS A 143 7.84 -10.68 -0.09
N LYS A 144 9.04 -10.86 -0.68
CA LYS A 144 9.36 -10.33 -2.02
C LYS A 144 8.30 -10.74 -3.04
N ALA A 145 8.00 -9.84 -3.96
CA ALA A 145 7.01 -9.99 -5.02
C ALA A 145 5.60 -10.33 -4.49
N THR A 146 5.19 -9.73 -3.38
CA THR A 146 3.82 -9.86 -2.87
C THR A 146 3.18 -8.49 -2.65
N MET A 147 1.86 -8.45 -2.82
CA MET A 147 1.02 -7.30 -2.47
C MET A 147 0.09 -7.68 -1.32
N VAL A 148 0.03 -6.84 -0.31
CA VAL A 148 -1.01 -6.86 0.71
C VAL A 148 -2.01 -5.77 0.36
N LEU A 149 -3.23 -6.16 -0.02
CA LEU A 149 -4.34 -5.26 -0.39
C LEU A 149 -5.41 -5.35 0.70
N PHE A 150 -5.88 -4.22 1.20
CA PHE A 150 -6.77 -4.17 2.35
C PHE A 150 -7.72 -2.97 2.31
N PRO A 151 -8.89 -3.06 2.98
CA PRO A 151 -9.79 -1.93 3.14
C PRO A 151 -9.09 -0.74 3.80
N ALA A 152 -9.18 0.42 3.18
CA ALA A 152 -8.46 1.63 3.57
C ALA A 152 -8.77 2.14 4.99
N ILE A 153 -9.88 1.70 5.57
CA ILE A 153 -10.29 2.06 6.94
C ILE A 153 -9.50 1.33 8.03
N LEU A 154 -8.81 0.23 7.70
CA LEU A 154 -8.04 -0.54 8.68
C LEU A 154 -6.82 0.24 9.15
N ASN A 155 -6.73 0.46 10.47
CA ASN A 155 -5.50 1.01 11.04
C ASN A 155 -4.39 -0.03 10.95
N HIS A 156 -3.21 0.42 10.59
CA HIS A 156 -2.02 -0.41 10.51
C HIS A 156 -0.77 0.39 10.82
N GLU A 157 0.27 -0.32 11.20
CA GLU A 157 1.59 0.21 11.49
C GLU A 157 2.68 -0.75 11.06
N VAL A 158 3.91 -0.26 11.02
CA VAL A 158 5.10 -1.07 10.85
C VAL A 158 6.05 -0.71 11.97
N PRO A 159 6.42 -1.65 12.86
CA PRO A 159 7.41 -1.41 13.88
C PRO A 159 8.80 -1.15 13.27
N LYS A 160 9.75 -0.72 14.07
CA LYS A 160 11.12 -0.53 13.60
C LYS A 160 11.65 -1.80 12.94
N THR A 161 12.10 -1.66 11.71
CA THR A 161 12.64 -2.77 10.93
C THR A 161 14.13 -2.99 11.24
N SER A 162 14.58 -4.24 11.21
CA SER A 162 16.01 -4.58 11.26
C SER A 162 16.58 -4.91 9.88
N GLY A 163 15.72 -5.20 8.90
CA GLY A 163 16.10 -5.48 7.51
C GLY A 163 15.62 -4.37 6.58
N ARG A 164 16.40 -4.10 5.54
CA ARG A 164 16.04 -3.16 4.48
C ARG A 164 14.94 -3.74 3.60
N ARG A 165 14.14 -2.84 3.03
CA ARG A 165 13.13 -3.23 2.05
C ARG A 165 12.77 -2.07 1.12
N ILE A 166 12.29 -2.43 -0.06
CA ILE A 166 11.73 -1.52 -1.06
C ILE A 166 10.24 -1.82 -1.17
N VAL A 167 9.43 -0.80 -0.91
CA VAL A 167 7.97 -0.94 -0.86
C VAL A 167 7.32 0.12 -1.73
N ILE A 168 6.25 -0.25 -2.43
CA ILE A 168 5.32 0.69 -3.05
C ILE A 168 4.00 0.59 -2.31
N SER A 169 3.40 1.74 -2.03
CA SER A 169 2.04 1.82 -1.52
C SER A 169 1.16 2.62 -2.45
N ALA A 170 -0.13 2.29 -2.46
CA ALA A 170 -1.14 3.02 -3.21
C ALA A 170 -2.44 3.12 -2.43
N ASN A 171 -3.15 4.25 -2.65
CA ASN A 171 -4.53 4.46 -2.28
C ASN A 171 -5.40 4.29 -3.52
N ILE A 172 -6.50 3.56 -3.38
CA ILE A 172 -7.34 3.10 -4.49
C ILE A 172 -8.77 3.51 -4.23
N ASP A 173 -9.35 4.27 -5.16
CA ASP A 173 -10.71 4.79 -5.05
C ASP A 173 -11.61 4.12 -6.08
N ILE A 174 -12.90 4.00 -5.73
CA ILE A 174 -13.95 3.66 -6.68
C ILE A 174 -14.13 4.84 -7.66
N VAL A 175 -14.22 4.53 -8.93
CA VAL A 175 -14.62 5.51 -9.95
C VAL A 175 -16.12 5.68 -9.85
N GLY A 176 -16.58 6.90 -9.54
CA GLY A 176 -18.02 7.23 -9.57
C GLY A 176 -18.59 7.12 -11.00
N ASP A 177 -19.87 6.77 -11.08
CA ASP A 177 -20.63 6.80 -12.32
C ASP A 177 -20.71 8.24 -12.88
#